data_14549585ace5546ba338165e78f7950f
#
_entry.id   14549585ace5546ba338165e78f7950f
#
_cell.length_a   1.000
_cell.length_b   1.000
_cell.length_c   1.000
_cell.angle_alpha   90.00
_cell.angle_beta   90.00
_cell.angle_gamma   90.00
#
_symmetry.space_group_name_H-M   'P 1'
#
loop_
_entity.id
_entity.type
_entity.pdbx_description
1 polymer ?
#
loop_
_entity_poly.entity_id
_entity_poly.type
_entity_poly.pdbx_seq_one_letter_code
_entity_poly.pdbx_strand_id
1 'polypeptide(L)'
;MKKFLTQGRLAALIVFAVLLIDQVIKIWIKTHMYLHENIHVTDWFHIYFTENNGMAFGMEVLPKLFLTLFRIVAVVLITWYLHKITTQKEKLKTGYVVCLAFILAGAIGNIIDCVCYGEIFSESTHYQIASWVPVGQGYADWLHGRVVDMFYFP
;
A
#
# COMPACT_ATOMS: atom_id res chain seq x y z
N MET A 1 26.45 -6.39 26.16
CA MET A 1 25.84 -6.91 24.91
C MET A 1 25.38 -5.76 24.05
N LYS A 2 25.99 -5.53 22.87
CA LYS A 2 25.50 -4.54 21.89
C LYS A 2 24.13 -4.99 21.42
N LYS A 3 23.07 -4.18 21.60
CA LYS A 3 21.76 -4.49 21.01
C LYS A 3 21.93 -4.64 19.51
N PHE A 4 21.78 -5.84 19.00
CA PHE A 4 21.98 -6.20 17.60
C PHE A 4 21.07 -5.42 16.64
N LEU A 5 19.91 -4.96 17.14
CA LEU A 5 18.94 -4.18 16.39
C LEU A 5 18.83 -2.76 16.96
N THR A 6 19.23 -1.77 16.17
CA THR A 6 18.88 -0.37 16.45
C THR A 6 17.43 -0.09 16.06
N GLN A 7 16.80 0.94 16.63
CA GLN A 7 15.42 1.31 16.27
C GLN A 7 15.26 1.58 14.78
N GLY A 8 16.27 2.18 14.14
CA GLY A 8 16.24 2.42 12.69
C GLY A 8 16.29 1.12 11.87
N ARG A 9 17.12 0.14 12.27
CA ARG A 9 17.15 -1.18 11.60
C ARG A 9 15.84 -1.94 11.81
N LEU A 10 15.27 -1.87 13.02
CA LEU A 10 13.98 -2.48 13.31
C LEU A 10 12.88 -1.88 12.42
N ALA A 11 12.81 -0.54 12.34
CA ALA A 11 11.84 0.14 11.48
C ALA A 11 12.00 -0.26 10.01
N ALA A 12 13.23 -0.27 9.48
CA ALA A 12 13.50 -0.67 8.10
C ALA A 12 13.08 -2.12 7.82
N LEU A 13 13.35 -3.05 8.73
CA LEU A 13 12.92 -4.45 8.61
C LEU A 13 11.40 -4.59 8.61
N ILE A 14 10.70 -3.85 9.49
CA ILE A 14 9.24 -3.86 9.54
C ILE A 14 8.67 -3.30 8.23
N VAL A 15 9.16 -2.14 7.77
CA VAL A 15 8.69 -1.54 6.51
C VAL A 15 8.87 -2.52 5.36
N PHE A 16 10.05 -3.13 5.24
CA PHE A 16 10.34 -4.08 4.16
C PHE A 16 9.44 -5.33 4.23
N ALA A 17 9.31 -5.95 5.41
CA ALA A 17 8.51 -7.16 5.59
C ALA A 17 7.03 -6.91 5.33
N VAL A 18 6.48 -5.83 5.88
CA VAL A 18 5.06 -5.47 5.70
C VAL A 18 4.78 -5.13 4.24
N LEU A 19 5.66 -4.36 3.59
CA LEU A 19 5.53 -4.00 2.20
C LEU A 19 5.58 -5.22 1.28
N LEU A 20 6.48 -6.17 1.55
CA LEU A 20 6.56 -7.41 0.79
C LEU A 20 5.27 -8.22 0.90
N ILE A 21 4.75 -8.38 2.13
CA ILE A 21 3.50 -9.12 2.38
C ILE A 21 2.32 -8.41 1.69
N ASP A 22 2.21 -7.09 1.84
CA ASP A 22 1.18 -6.26 1.20
C ASP A 22 1.16 -6.46 -0.31
N GLN A 23 2.31 -6.31 -0.97
CA GLN A 23 2.40 -6.44 -2.43
C GLN A 23 2.14 -7.87 -2.92
N VAL A 24 2.61 -8.89 -2.19
CA VAL A 24 2.32 -10.30 -2.55
C VAL A 24 0.81 -10.56 -2.49
N ILE A 25 0.13 -10.11 -1.43
CA ILE A 25 -1.31 -10.31 -1.29
C ILE A 25 -2.07 -9.52 -2.36
N LYS A 26 -1.72 -8.26 -2.60
CA LYS A 26 -2.36 -7.40 -3.60
C LYS A 26 -2.24 -7.95 -5.02
N ILE A 27 -1.06 -8.41 -5.40
CA ILE A 27 -0.82 -9.04 -6.70
C ILE A 27 -1.64 -10.32 -6.82
N TRP A 28 -1.65 -11.15 -5.78
CA TRP A 28 -2.43 -12.38 -5.78
C TRP A 28 -3.93 -12.08 -5.97
N ILE A 29 -4.49 -11.16 -5.19
CA ILE A 29 -5.90 -10.77 -5.29
C ILE A 29 -6.22 -10.26 -6.69
N LYS A 30 -5.42 -9.32 -7.20
CA LYS A 30 -5.64 -8.72 -8.51
C LYS A 30 -5.60 -9.74 -9.66
N THR A 31 -4.81 -10.80 -9.51
CA THR A 31 -4.63 -11.83 -10.55
C THR A 31 -5.48 -13.09 -10.34
N HIS A 32 -6.28 -13.17 -9.26
CA HIS A 32 -7.09 -14.37 -8.95
C HIS A 32 -8.55 -14.07 -8.57
N MET A 33 -8.89 -12.81 -8.30
CA MET A 33 -10.25 -12.45 -7.92
C MET A 33 -10.89 -11.49 -8.94
N TYR A 34 -12.21 -11.62 -9.10
CA TYR A 34 -13.00 -10.63 -9.82
C TYR A 34 -13.19 -9.36 -9.00
N LEU A 35 -13.31 -8.23 -9.66
CA LEU A 35 -13.61 -6.98 -8.96
C LEU A 35 -14.94 -7.11 -8.20
N HIS A 36 -14.92 -6.72 -6.91
CA HIS A 36 -16.01 -6.87 -5.93
C HIS A 36 -16.35 -8.31 -5.52
N GLU A 37 -15.49 -9.28 -5.84
CA GLU A 37 -15.61 -10.61 -5.28
C GLU A 37 -15.36 -10.57 -3.77
N ASN A 38 -16.16 -11.35 -3.02
CA ASN A 38 -16.13 -11.40 -1.56
C ASN A 38 -15.91 -12.83 -1.08
N ILE A 39 -14.81 -13.07 -0.39
CA ILE A 39 -14.50 -14.33 0.30
C ILE A 39 -14.77 -14.13 1.79
N HIS A 40 -15.80 -14.81 2.30
CA HIS A 40 -16.11 -14.84 3.72
C HIS A 40 -15.06 -15.68 4.47
N VAL A 41 -14.30 -15.06 5.39
CA VAL A 41 -13.31 -15.73 6.22
C VAL A 41 -13.88 -16.01 7.62
N THR A 42 -14.46 -14.98 8.23
CA THR A 42 -15.19 -15.04 9.52
C THR A 42 -16.32 -14.02 9.50
N ASP A 43 -17.25 -14.09 10.49
CA ASP A 43 -18.38 -13.16 10.57
C ASP A 43 -17.97 -11.68 10.69
N TRP A 44 -16.76 -11.41 11.13
CA TRP A 44 -16.22 -10.06 11.32
C TRP A 44 -15.07 -9.71 10.37
N PHE A 45 -14.67 -10.62 9.46
CA PHE A 45 -13.57 -10.40 8.52
C PHE A 45 -13.81 -11.09 7.19
N HIS A 46 -13.77 -10.31 6.12
CA HIS A 46 -13.88 -10.79 4.74
C HIS A 46 -12.69 -10.31 3.91
N ILE A 47 -12.33 -11.07 2.88
CA ILE A 47 -11.47 -10.59 1.80
C ILE A 47 -12.40 -10.11 0.70
N TYR A 48 -12.45 -8.79 0.51
CA TYR A 48 -13.32 -8.14 -0.47
C TYR A 48 -12.47 -7.31 -1.44
N PHE A 49 -12.35 -7.78 -2.68
CA PHE A 49 -11.53 -7.08 -3.66
C PHE A 49 -12.22 -5.82 -4.17
N THR A 50 -11.62 -4.68 -3.92
CA THR A 50 -12.04 -3.40 -4.50
C THR A 50 -10.83 -2.60 -4.99
N GLU A 51 -11.06 -1.77 -6.01
CA GLU A 51 -10.06 -0.83 -6.53
C GLU A 51 -10.49 0.59 -6.21
N ASN A 52 -9.61 1.31 -5.52
CA ASN A 52 -9.85 2.66 -5.05
C ASN A 52 -9.00 3.67 -5.85
N ASN A 53 -9.63 4.70 -6.37
CA ASN A 53 -8.93 5.83 -7.01
C ASN A 53 -8.08 6.65 -6.02
N GLY A 54 -8.08 6.26 -4.75
CA GLY A 54 -7.22 6.85 -3.75
C GLY A 54 -7.89 7.83 -2.82
N MET A 55 -9.19 7.86 -2.79
CA MET A 55 -9.98 8.75 -1.95
C MET A 55 -10.75 7.95 -0.89
N ALA A 56 -10.84 8.53 0.31
CA ALA A 56 -11.71 8.00 1.33
C ALA A 56 -13.19 8.14 0.88
N PHE A 57 -13.97 7.08 1.09
CA PHE A 57 -15.42 7.06 0.84
C PHE A 57 -15.87 7.32 -0.61
N GLY A 58 -15.01 7.08 -1.61
CA GLY A 58 -15.41 7.18 -3.02
C GLY A 58 -15.71 8.59 -3.55
N MET A 59 -15.33 9.64 -2.81
CA MET A 59 -15.53 11.03 -3.25
C MET A 59 -14.45 11.45 -4.24
N GLU A 60 -14.81 11.69 -5.50
CA GLU A 60 -13.90 12.18 -6.54
C GLU A 60 -13.84 13.72 -6.53
N VAL A 61 -13.25 14.31 -5.48
CA VAL A 61 -13.14 15.79 -5.35
C VAL A 61 -11.86 16.33 -5.96
N LEU A 62 -10.79 15.55 -6.00
CA LEU A 62 -9.47 15.99 -6.48
C LEU A 62 -8.96 15.11 -7.62
N PRO A 63 -8.20 15.69 -8.58
CA PRO A 63 -7.54 14.90 -9.61
C PRO A 63 -6.64 13.81 -9.03
N LYS A 64 -6.68 12.62 -9.60
CA LYS A 64 -5.94 11.44 -9.13
C LYS A 64 -4.44 11.67 -9.01
N LEU A 65 -3.85 12.37 -9.98
CA LEU A 65 -2.44 12.76 -9.97
C LEU A 65 -2.09 13.57 -8.72
N PHE A 66 -2.95 14.52 -8.32
CA PHE A 66 -2.74 15.33 -7.12
C PHE A 66 -2.69 14.45 -5.85
N LEU A 67 -3.60 13.49 -5.73
CA LEU A 67 -3.63 12.56 -4.60
C LEU A 67 -2.38 11.68 -4.54
N THR A 68 -1.92 11.19 -5.69
CA THR A 68 -0.69 10.38 -5.78
C THR A 68 0.53 11.21 -5.37
N LEU A 69 0.64 12.45 -5.86
CA LEU A 69 1.73 13.36 -5.49
C LEU A 69 1.69 13.73 -4.00
N PHE A 70 0.50 14.00 -3.46
CA PHE A 70 0.33 14.26 -2.02
C PHE A 70 0.80 13.09 -1.16
N ARG A 71 0.49 11.85 -1.56
CA ARG A 71 0.97 10.64 -0.87
C ARG A 71 2.49 10.51 -0.92
N ILE A 72 3.11 10.81 -2.07
CA ILE A 72 4.56 10.79 -2.19
C ILE A 72 5.20 11.79 -1.23
N VAL A 73 4.68 13.02 -1.15
CA VAL A 73 5.15 14.03 -0.20
C VAL A 73 4.99 13.54 1.26
N ALA A 74 3.84 12.97 1.59
CA ALA A 74 3.58 12.42 2.93
C ALA A 74 4.58 11.31 3.30
N VAL A 75 4.87 10.37 2.38
CA VAL A 75 5.86 9.31 2.59
C VAL A 75 7.25 9.87 2.80
N VAL A 76 7.67 10.87 2.02
CA VAL A 76 8.97 11.54 2.20
C VAL A 76 9.06 12.18 3.58
N LEU A 77 8.02 12.90 4.03
CA LEU A 77 7.99 13.53 5.35
C LEU A 77 8.01 12.51 6.49
N ILE A 78 7.24 11.42 6.40
CA ILE A 78 7.21 10.35 7.41
C ILE A 78 8.57 9.65 7.46
N THR A 79 9.19 9.37 6.31
CA THR A 79 10.52 8.76 6.23
C THR A 79 11.59 9.64 6.88
N TRP A 80 11.58 10.95 6.55
CA TRP A 80 12.49 11.91 7.15
C TRP A 80 12.30 11.99 8.68
N TYR A 81 11.04 12.06 9.13
CA TYR A 81 10.74 12.11 10.56
C TYR A 81 11.16 10.83 11.28
N LEU A 82 10.86 9.66 10.70
CA LEU A 82 11.26 8.37 11.25
C LEU A 82 12.80 8.23 11.34
N HIS A 83 13.52 8.67 10.30
CA HIS A 83 14.97 8.72 10.32
C HIS A 83 15.48 9.64 11.45
N LYS A 84 14.94 10.84 11.56
CA LYS A 84 15.31 11.82 12.59
C LYS A 84 15.16 11.23 13.99
N ILE A 85 13.99 10.66 14.34
CA ILE A 85 13.72 10.15 15.70
C ILE A 85 14.53 8.88 16.03
N THR A 86 14.89 8.06 15.05
CA THR A 86 15.69 6.85 15.28
C THR A 86 17.19 7.12 15.38
N THR A 87 17.66 8.29 14.95
CA THR A 87 19.07 8.72 15.01
C THR A 87 19.37 9.62 16.22
N GLN A 88 18.36 10.11 16.93
CA GLN A 88 18.55 10.95 18.11
C GLN A 88 19.15 10.18 19.31
N LYS A 89 19.85 10.91 20.21
CA LYS A 89 20.43 10.34 21.43
C LYS A 89 19.36 9.85 22.39
N GLU A 90 18.28 10.63 22.56
CA GLU A 90 17.11 10.25 23.35
C GLU A 90 16.16 9.43 22.48
N LYS A 91 16.04 8.13 22.81
CA LYS A 91 15.22 7.20 22.05
C LYS A 91 13.77 7.26 22.50
N LEU A 92 12.89 7.39 21.53
CA LEU A 92 11.45 7.24 21.76
C LEU A 92 11.08 5.79 22.10
N LYS A 93 9.86 5.59 22.62
CA LYS A 93 9.32 4.25 22.91
C LYS A 93 9.32 3.43 21.62
N THR A 94 9.84 2.22 21.67
CA THR A 94 9.92 1.32 20.50
C THR A 94 8.57 1.11 19.83
N GLY A 95 7.47 1.01 20.61
CA GLY A 95 6.11 0.90 20.06
C GLY A 95 5.73 2.05 19.13
N TYR A 96 6.13 3.29 19.44
CA TYR A 96 5.88 4.43 18.57
C TYR A 96 6.60 4.32 17.22
N VAL A 97 7.88 3.88 17.24
CA VAL A 97 8.66 3.64 16.02
C VAL A 97 8.05 2.53 15.18
N VAL A 98 7.58 1.46 15.83
CA VAL A 98 6.89 0.35 15.17
C VAL A 98 5.59 0.81 14.49
N CYS A 99 4.74 1.57 15.18
CA CYS A 99 3.52 2.12 14.59
C CYS A 99 3.81 3.00 13.37
N LEU A 100 4.80 3.90 13.45
CA LEU A 100 5.20 4.72 12.30
C LEU A 100 5.73 3.89 11.14
N ALA A 101 6.47 2.82 11.42
CA ALA A 101 6.95 1.89 10.38
C ALA A 101 5.80 1.20 9.65
N PHE A 102 4.75 0.77 10.36
CA PHE A 102 3.54 0.20 9.73
C PHE A 102 2.80 1.22 8.87
N ILE A 103 2.62 2.46 9.37
CA ILE A 103 1.98 3.54 8.60
C ILE A 103 2.78 3.83 7.33
N LEU A 104 4.10 3.91 7.45
CA LEU A 104 4.99 4.16 6.31
C LEU A 104 4.90 3.03 5.27
N ALA A 105 4.92 1.77 5.71
CA ALA A 105 4.80 0.61 4.82
C ALA A 105 3.48 0.62 4.04
N GLY A 106 2.35 0.84 4.71
CA GLY A 106 1.04 0.93 4.05
C GLY A 106 0.96 2.09 3.06
N ALA A 107 1.52 3.25 3.41
CA ALA A 107 1.56 4.40 2.50
C ALA A 107 2.42 4.12 1.25
N ILE A 108 3.58 3.48 1.40
CA ILE A 108 4.45 3.09 0.28
C ILE A 108 3.75 2.04 -0.60
N GLY A 109 3.09 1.04 0.00
CA GLY A 109 2.32 0.03 -0.74
C GLY A 109 1.29 0.66 -1.67
N ASN A 110 0.49 1.58 -1.16
CA ASN A 110 -0.50 2.31 -1.96
C ASN A 110 0.12 3.20 -3.05
N ILE A 111 1.33 3.75 -2.82
CA ILE A 111 2.07 4.48 -3.87
C ILE A 111 2.50 3.54 -4.98
N ILE A 112 3.00 2.34 -4.65
CA ILE A 112 3.39 1.34 -5.67
C ILE A 112 2.19 0.99 -6.55
N ASP A 113 1.01 0.77 -5.97
CA ASP A 113 -0.21 0.51 -6.74
C ASP A 113 -0.52 1.68 -7.70
N CYS A 114 -0.52 2.92 -7.19
CA CYS A 114 -0.81 4.10 -7.99
C CYS A 114 0.22 4.34 -9.09
N VAL A 115 1.50 4.09 -8.82
CA VAL A 115 2.59 4.33 -9.79
C VAL A 115 2.65 3.25 -10.85
N CYS A 116 2.57 1.97 -10.44
CA CYS A 116 2.96 0.85 -11.31
C CYS A 116 1.78 0.04 -11.86
N TYR A 117 0.71 -0.16 -11.07
CA TYR A 117 -0.31 -1.16 -11.41
C TYR A 117 -1.10 -0.80 -12.67
N GLY A 118 -1.28 0.49 -12.96
CA GLY A 118 -1.89 0.94 -14.20
C GLY A 118 -1.18 0.43 -15.45
N GLU A 119 0.14 0.43 -15.43
CA GLU A 119 1.00 0.08 -16.56
C GLU A 119 1.20 -1.42 -16.77
N ILE A 120 1.18 -2.21 -15.68
CA ILE A 120 1.61 -3.61 -15.73
C ILE A 120 0.48 -4.63 -15.63
N PHE A 121 -0.76 -4.18 -15.33
CA PHE A 121 -1.94 -5.04 -15.26
C PHE A 121 -3.01 -4.62 -16.26
N SER A 122 -3.76 -5.60 -16.78
CA SER A 122 -5.02 -5.35 -17.47
C SER A 122 -6.10 -4.89 -16.48
N GLU A 123 -7.22 -4.39 -16.98
CA GLU A 123 -8.33 -3.96 -16.13
C GLU A 123 -8.99 -5.13 -15.38
N SER A 124 -9.33 -4.91 -14.10
CA SER A 124 -10.16 -5.82 -13.32
C SER A 124 -11.62 -5.43 -13.49
N THR A 125 -12.49 -6.39 -13.77
CA THR A 125 -13.93 -6.16 -13.87
C THR A 125 -14.71 -7.24 -13.13
N HIS A 126 -16.03 -7.13 -13.04
CA HIS A 126 -16.90 -8.19 -12.49
C HIS A 126 -16.87 -9.50 -13.30
N TYR A 127 -16.36 -9.47 -14.52
CA TYR A 127 -16.35 -10.60 -15.45
C TYR A 127 -14.95 -10.98 -15.93
N GLN A 128 -13.95 -10.20 -15.60
CA GLN A 128 -12.57 -10.41 -16.03
C GLN A 128 -11.59 -10.20 -14.89
N ILE A 129 -10.79 -11.20 -14.61
CA ILE A 129 -9.65 -11.14 -13.71
C ILE A 129 -8.49 -10.46 -14.43
N ALA A 130 -7.78 -9.55 -13.75
CA ALA A 130 -6.63 -8.90 -14.33
C ALA A 130 -5.48 -9.89 -14.59
N SER A 131 -4.72 -9.63 -15.62
CA SER A 131 -3.51 -10.35 -15.98
C SER A 131 -2.32 -9.41 -16.14
N TRP A 132 -1.11 -9.95 -16.06
CA TRP A 132 0.09 -9.21 -16.39
C TRP A 132 0.09 -8.86 -17.88
N VAL A 133 0.45 -7.61 -18.17
CA VAL A 133 0.60 -7.11 -19.55
C VAL A 133 1.97 -6.42 -19.71
N PRO A 134 2.50 -6.33 -20.94
CA PRO A 134 3.69 -5.54 -21.21
C PRO A 134 3.50 -4.08 -20.76
N VAL A 135 4.57 -3.45 -20.28
CA VAL A 135 4.56 -2.04 -19.88
C VAL A 135 4.04 -1.17 -21.05
N GLY A 136 3.13 -0.26 -20.75
CA GLY A 136 2.45 0.57 -21.75
C GLY A 136 1.20 -0.06 -22.36
N GLN A 137 0.79 -1.26 -21.94
CA GLN A 137 -0.44 -1.93 -22.37
C GLN A 137 -1.42 -2.15 -21.20
N GLY A 138 -1.16 -1.52 -20.07
CA GLY A 138 -1.99 -1.61 -18.89
C GLY A 138 -3.29 -0.80 -18.98
N TYR A 139 -4.07 -0.83 -17.89
CA TYR A 139 -5.35 -0.14 -17.84
C TYR A 139 -5.24 1.38 -17.58
N ALA A 140 -4.07 1.89 -17.23
CA ALA A 140 -3.83 3.31 -16.99
C ALA A 140 -2.33 3.64 -17.07
N ASP A 141 -2.01 4.91 -17.36
CA ASP A 141 -0.64 5.42 -17.38
C ASP A 141 0.01 5.44 -15.99
N TRP A 142 1.33 5.66 -15.93
CA TRP A 142 2.08 5.90 -14.71
C TRP A 142 1.40 6.93 -13.80
N LEU A 143 1.44 6.70 -12.50
CA LEU A 143 0.81 7.54 -11.46
C LEU A 143 -0.74 7.52 -11.46
N HIS A 144 -1.38 6.81 -12.37
CA HIS A 144 -2.83 6.71 -12.49
C HIS A 144 -3.38 5.32 -12.14
N GLY A 145 -2.55 4.39 -11.64
CA GLY A 145 -2.97 3.09 -11.12
C GLY A 145 -3.95 3.21 -9.94
N ARG A 146 -4.84 2.26 -9.75
CA ARG A 146 -5.79 2.21 -8.64
C ARG A 146 -5.17 1.45 -7.46
N VAL A 147 -5.47 1.89 -6.24
CA VAL A 147 -5.07 1.16 -5.02
C VAL A 147 -5.92 -0.11 -4.89
N VAL A 148 -5.27 -1.23 -4.64
CA VAL A 148 -5.94 -2.50 -4.33
C VAL A 148 -6.28 -2.54 -2.85
N ASP A 149 -7.56 -2.50 -2.53
CA ASP A 149 -8.11 -2.69 -1.19
C ASP A 149 -8.73 -4.07 -1.06
N MET A 150 -8.54 -4.74 0.08
CA MET A 150 -8.92 -6.14 0.23
C MET A 150 -9.51 -6.52 1.59
N PHE A 151 -9.28 -5.75 2.62
CA PHE A 151 -9.75 -6.08 3.96
C PHE A 151 -11.07 -5.37 4.25
N TYR A 152 -12.11 -6.17 4.50
CA TYR A 152 -13.43 -5.68 4.81
C TYR A 152 -13.88 -6.21 6.18
N PHE A 153 -14.30 -5.28 7.02
CA PHE A 153 -14.86 -5.51 8.34
C PHE A 153 -16.30 -5.00 8.34
N PRO A 154 -17.31 -5.90 8.20
CA PRO A 154 -18.71 -5.53 8.15
C PRO A 154 -19.23 -4.94 9.48
#